data_5289913e484d6cf7bd2c36a0e56cb69e
#
_entry.id   5289913e484d6cf7bd2c36a0e56cb69e
#
_cell.length_a   1.000
_cell.length_b   1.000
_cell.length_c   1.000
_cell.angle_alpha   90.00
_cell.angle_beta   90.00
_cell.angle_gamma   90.00
#
_symmetry.space_group_name_H-M   'P 1'
#
loop_
_entity.id
_entity.type
_entity.pdbx_description
1 polymer ?
#
loop_
_entity_poly.entity_id
_entity_poly.type
_entity_poly.pdbx_seq_one_letter_code
_entity_poly.pdbx_strand_id
1 'polypeptide(L)'
;RALAAVAASIGIDAAKANAKDCIQVLGGIGCTWEHDAHLYLRRAHGIGGFLGGSGRWLRRVTALTQAGVRRRLGVDLAEVAGLRPEIAAAVAEVAALPEEKRQVALADTGLLAPHWPAPYGRGASPAEQLLIDQELAAAKVERPDLVIGWWAAPTILEHGTPEQIERFVPATMRGEFLWCQLFSEPGAGSDLASLRTKAVRADGGWLLTGQKVWTSAAHKARWGVCLARTDPDAPKHKGITYFLVDMTTPGIEIRPLREITGDSLFNEVFLDNVFVPDEMVVGAVNDGWRLARTTLANERVAMATGTALGNPMEELLKVLGDMELDVAQQDRLGRLILLAQAGALLDRRIAELAVGGQDPGAQSSVRKLIGVRYRQALAEYLMEVSDGGGLVENRAVYDFLNTRCLTIAGGTEQILLTVAAERLLGLPR
;
A
#
# COMPACT_ATOMS: atom_id res chain seq x y z
N ARG A 1 23.16 -18.81 -7.88
CA ARG A 1 23.00 -18.74 -9.34
C ARG A 1 21.81 -17.87 -9.74
N ALA A 2 20.63 -18.05 -9.15
CA ALA A 2 19.45 -17.22 -9.46
C ALA A 2 19.69 -15.73 -9.21
N LEU A 3 20.28 -15.36 -8.06
CA LEU A 3 20.62 -13.97 -7.74
C LEU A 3 21.58 -13.32 -8.72
N ALA A 4 22.59 -14.06 -9.17
CA ALA A 4 23.53 -13.54 -10.16
C ALA A 4 22.82 -13.23 -11.48
N ALA A 5 21.84 -14.08 -11.88
CA ALA A 5 21.04 -13.84 -13.07
C ALA A 5 20.12 -12.63 -12.91
N VAL A 6 19.48 -12.46 -11.75
CA VAL A 6 18.66 -11.30 -11.41
C VAL A 6 19.51 -10.02 -11.43
N ALA A 7 20.64 -10.02 -10.73
CA ALA A 7 21.54 -8.86 -10.66
C ALA A 7 22.11 -8.48 -12.05
N ALA A 8 22.50 -9.46 -12.85
CA ALA A 8 23.03 -9.23 -14.20
C ALA A 8 21.95 -8.61 -15.11
N SER A 9 20.72 -9.11 -15.10
CA SER A 9 19.62 -8.54 -15.89
C SER A 9 19.36 -7.07 -15.56
N ILE A 10 19.15 -6.78 -14.28
CA ILE A 10 18.82 -5.41 -13.81
C ILE A 10 20.04 -4.50 -14.03
N GLY A 11 21.23 -4.96 -13.65
CA GLY A 11 22.45 -4.16 -13.70
C GLY A 11 22.86 -3.75 -15.11
N ILE A 12 22.70 -4.63 -16.11
CA ILE A 12 23.02 -4.31 -17.51
C ILE A 12 22.09 -3.21 -18.03
N ASP A 13 20.78 -3.34 -17.83
CA ASP A 13 19.81 -2.38 -18.33
C ASP A 13 19.91 -1.05 -17.57
N ALA A 14 20.06 -1.09 -16.25
CA ALA A 14 20.23 0.10 -15.42
C ALA A 14 21.50 0.87 -15.74
N ALA A 15 22.64 0.18 -15.94
CA ALA A 15 23.89 0.84 -16.30
C ALA A 15 23.79 1.58 -17.64
N LYS A 16 23.13 0.98 -18.63
CA LYS A 16 22.91 1.63 -19.93
C LYS A 16 21.95 2.82 -19.83
N ALA A 17 20.85 2.69 -19.09
CA ALA A 17 19.88 3.77 -18.89
C ALA A 17 20.54 4.94 -18.16
N ASN A 18 21.16 4.70 -17.01
CA ASN A 18 21.80 5.75 -16.21
C ASN A 18 22.90 6.48 -16.98
N ALA A 19 23.69 5.77 -17.81
CA ALA A 19 24.70 6.41 -18.62
C ALA A 19 24.14 7.31 -19.72
N LYS A 20 23.00 6.94 -20.31
CA LYS A 20 22.25 7.81 -21.26
C LYS A 20 21.66 9.02 -20.56
N ASP A 21 21.02 8.80 -19.41
CA ASP A 21 20.39 9.87 -18.63
C ASP A 21 21.46 10.87 -18.12
N CYS A 22 22.65 10.39 -17.74
CA CYS A 22 23.77 11.25 -17.38
C CYS A 22 24.14 12.22 -18.52
N ILE A 23 24.24 11.75 -19.76
CA ILE A 23 24.49 12.61 -20.92
C ILE A 23 23.37 13.61 -21.12
N GLN A 24 22.12 13.15 -21.00
CA GLN A 24 20.94 14.00 -21.17
C GLN A 24 20.89 15.13 -20.12
N VAL A 25 21.18 14.82 -18.85
CA VAL A 25 21.21 15.81 -17.75
C VAL A 25 22.33 16.83 -17.94
N LEU A 26 23.48 16.40 -18.41
CA LEU A 26 24.62 17.29 -18.72
C LEU A 26 24.35 18.25 -19.89
N GLY A 27 23.37 17.95 -20.76
CA GLY A 27 23.07 18.77 -21.91
C GLY A 27 24.21 18.81 -22.92
N GLY A 28 24.52 19.98 -23.50
CA GLY A 28 25.52 20.13 -24.54
C GLY A 28 26.91 19.60 -24.18
N ILE A 29 27.37 19.80 -22.95
CA ILE A 29 28.69 19.33 -22.50
C ILE A 29 28.77 17.80 -22.45
N GLY A 30 27.63 17.13 -22.17
CA GLY A 30 27.55 15.66 -22.17
C GLY A 30 27.87 15.02 -23.53
N CYS A 31 27.73 15.79 -24.62
CA CYS A 31 28.04 15.35 -25.99
C CYS A 31 29.47 15.72 -26.45
N THR A 32 30.32 16.20 -25.56
CA THR A 32 31.67 16.63 -25.86
C THR A 32 32.73 15.75 -25.21
N TRP A 33 34.00 15.88 -25.66
CA TRP A 33 35.12 15.24 -25.00
C TRP A 33 35.62 15.97 -23.73
N GLU A 34 35.02 17.08 -23.40
CA GLU A 34 35.29 17.81 -22.15
C GLU A 34 34.74 17.13 -20.92
N HIS A 35 33.83 16.15 -21.10
CA HIS A 35 33.24 15.38 -20.01
C HIS A 35 33.28 13.86 -20.29
N ASP A 36 33.59 13.08 -19.25
CA ASP A 36 33.80 11.61 -19.35
C ASP A 36 32.54 10.78 -19.53
N ALA A 37 31.35 11.39 -19.62
CA ALA A 37 30.06 10.69 -19.70
C ALA A 37 30.00 9.65 -20.82
N HIS A 38 30.61 9.96 -21.98
CA HIS A 38 30.68 9.05 -23.13
C HIS A 38 31.48 7.77 -22.85
N LEU A 39 32.50 7.82 -21.98
CA LEU A 39 33.30 6.66 -21.58
C LEU A 39 32.44 5.67 -20.78
N TYR A 40 31.62 6.17 -19.86
CA TYR A 40 30.69 5.35 -19.07
C TYR A 40 29.63 4.72 -19.95
N LEU A 41 29.07 5.47 -20.93
CA LEU A 41 28.09 4.91 -21.88
C LEU A 41 28.70 3.77 -22.70
N ARG A 42 29.91 3.98 -23.26
CA ARG A 42 30.62 2.95 -24.02
C ARG A 42 30.93 1.73 -23.17
N ARG A 43 31.37 1.92 -21.92
CA ARG A 43 31.63 0.82 -20.97
C ARG A 43 30.36 0.04 -20.63
N ALA A 44 29.22 0.71 -20.35
CA ALA A 44 27.98 0.08 -20.07
C ALA A 44 27.49 -0.82 -21.22
N HIS A 45 27.62 -0.32 -22.47
CA HIS A 45 27.29 -1.11 -23.64
C HIS A 45 28.25 -2.27 -23.87
N GLY A 46 29.58 -2.04 -23.74
CA GLY A 46 30.63 -3.07 -23.91
C GLY A 46 30.48 -4.21 -22.90
N ILE A 47 30.32 -3.89 -21.61
CA ILE A 47 30.10 -4.90 -20.55
C ILE A 47 28.78 -5.64 -20.78
N GLY A 48 27.70 -4.91 -21.13
CA GLY A 48 26.42 -5.52 -21.43
C GLY A 48 26.50 -6.55 -22.58
N GLY A 49 27.26 -6.21 -23.65
CA GLY A 49 27.52 -7.15 -24.76
C GLY A 49 28.37 -8.35 -24.34
N PHE A 50 29.46 -8.11 -23.58
CA PHE A 50 30.31 -9.18 -23.06
C PHE A 50 29.53 -10.17 -22.16
N LEU A 51 28.59 -9.70 -21.36
CA LEU A 51 27.75 -10.54 -20.52
C LEU A 51 26.60 -11.21 -21.29
N GLY A 52 26.45 -10.97 -22.58
CA GLY A 52 25.44 -11.57 -23.46
C GLY A 52 24.07 -10.91 -23.41
N GLY A 53 24.00 -9.65 -22.93
CA GLY A 53 22.77 -8.86 -22.83
C GLY A 53 21.81 -9.30 -21.71
N SER A 54 20.88 -8.43 -21.36
CA SER A 54 19.88 -8.68 -20.30
C SER A 54 18.94 -9.85 -20.63
N GLY A 55 18.51 -10.00 -21.88
CA GLY A 55 17.60 -11.08 -22.31
C GLY A 55 18.12 -12.48 -22.00
N ARG A 56 19.42 -12.74 -22.16
CA ARG A 56 20.02 -14.02 -21.75
C ARG A 56 19.76 -14.32 -20.28
N TRP A 57 19.91 -13.34 -19.43
CA TRP A 57 19.75 -13.50 -17.99
C TRP A 57 18.29 -13.56 -17.56
N LEU A 58 17.39 -12.84 -18.26
CA LEU A 58 15.94 -12.95 -18.07
C LEU A 58 15.47 -14.40 -18.31
N ARG A 59 15.83 -14.99 -19.44
CA ARG A 59 15.50 -16.40 -19.75
C ARG A 59 16.12 -17.37 -18.75
N ARG A 60 17.34 -17.07 -18.25
CA ARG A 60 17.95 -17.88 -17.18
C ARG A 60 17.17 -17.81 -15.88
N VAL A 61 16.66 -16.61 -15.49
CA VAL A 61 15.80 -16.45 -14.31
C VAL A 61 14.50 -17.20 -14.49
N THR A 62 13.85 -17.08 -15.64
CA THR A 62 12.62 -17.81 -15.99
C THR A 62 12.82 -19.31 -15.84
N ALA A 63 13.83 -19.88 -16.50
CA ALA A 63 14.11 -21.31 -16.44
C ALA A 63 14.39 -21.83 -15.02
N LEU A 64 15.16 -21.09 -14.22
CA LEU A 64 15.41 -21.43 -12.82
C LEU A 64 14.13 -21.40 -11.98
N THR A 65 13.27 -20.42 -12.20
CA THR A 65 12.02 -20.25 -11.46
C THR A 65 11.02 -21.37 -11.81
N GLN A 66 10.87 -21.72 -13.10
CA GLN A 66 10.07 -22.85 -13.55
C GLN A 66 10.59 -24.19 -13.00
N ALA A 67 11.92 -24.35 -12.90
CA ALA A 67 12.56 -25.51 -12.26
C ALA A 67 12.42 -25.52 -10.71
N GLY A 68 11.56 -24.69 -10.14
CA GLY A 68 11.28 -24.67 -8.70
C GLY A 68 12.33 -23.97 -7.83
N VAL A 69 13.33 -23.32 -8.43
CA VAL A 69 14.33 -22.57 -7.64
C VAL A 69 13.66 -21.35 -7.04
N ARG A 70 13.60 -21.31 -5.71
CA ARG A 70 13.06 -20.19 -4.92
C ARG A 70 14.12 -19.66 -3.97
N ARG A 71 14.12 -18.35 -3.79
CA ARG A 71 14.88 -17.73 -2.71
C ARG A 71 13.95 -17.47 -1.55
N ARG A 72 14.25 -18.03 -0.39
CA ARG A 72 13.63 -17.67 0.87
C ARG A 72 14.45 -16.54 1.50
N LEU A 73 13.81 -15.42 1.74
CA LEU A 73 14.39 -14.28 2.48
C LEU A 73 13.89 -14.41 3.91
N GLY A 74 14.78 -14.57 4.86
CA GLY A 74 14.46 -14.57 6.29
C GLY A 74 15.06 -13.34 6.96
N VAL A 75 14.37 -12.79 7.93
CA VAL A 75 14.92 -11.85 8.91
C VAL A 75 15.38 -12.69 10.11
N ASP A 76 16.48 -12.30 10.72
CA ASP A 76 16.93 -12.96 11.94
C ASP A 76 15.99 -12.58 13.10
N LEU A 77 15.39 -13.58 13.72
CA LEU A 77 14.44 -13.44 14.82
C LEU A 77 14.96 -14.12 16.10
N ALA A 78 16.27 -14.35 16.21
CA ALA A 78 16.88 -15.03 17.38
C ALA A 78 16.54 -14.30 18.69
N GLU A 79 16.48 -12.97 18.67
CA GLU A 79 16.17 -12.14 19.83
C GLU A 79 14.78 -12.42 20.43
N VAL A 80 13.80 -12.71 19.58
CA VAL A 80 12.41 -12.97 19.98
C VAL A 80 12.02 -14.45 19.93
N ALA A 81 12.97 -15.34 19.63
CA ALA A 81 12.70 -16.78 19.47
C ALA A 81 12.09 -17.41 20.74
N GLY A 82 12.42 -16.88 21.93
CA GLY A 82 11.86 -17.33 23.19
C GLY A 82 10.35 -17.14 23.34
N LEU A 83 9.75 -16.20 22.57
CA LEU A 83 8.31 -15.94 22.60
C LEU A 83 7.50 -16.91 21.72
N ARG A 84 8.18 -17.68 20.85
CA ARG A 84 7.52 -18.59 19.89
C ARG A 84 6.54 -19.57 20.51
N PRO A 85 6.84 -20.28 21.64
CA PRO A 85 5.89 -21.23 22.22
C PRO A 85 4.58 -20.57 22.68
N GLU A 86 4.66 -19.38 23.29
CA GLU A 86 3.48 -18.62 23.74
C GLU A 86 2.63 -18.17 22.53
N ILE A 87 3.27 -17.56 21.53
CA ILE A 87 2.61 -17.08 20.33
C ILE A 87 1.97 -18.25 19.57
N ALA A 88 2.69 -19.35 19.39
CA ALA A 88 2.17 -20.55 18.72
C ALA A 88 0.95 -21.13 19.44
N ALA A 89 0.95 -21.15 20.79
CA ALA A 89 -0.20 -21.60 21.56
C ALA A 89 -1.43 -20.70 21.34
N ALA A 90 -1.26 -19.37 21.44
CA ALA A 90 -2.34 -18.43 21.19
C ALA A 90 -2.87 -18.52 19.75
N VAL A 91 -2.00 -18.69 18.76
CA VAL A 91 -2.40 -18.88 17.35
C VAL A 91 -3.14 -20.22 17.17
N ALA A 92 -2.73 -21.29 17.85
CA ALA A 92 -3.41 -22.59 17.78
C ALA A 92 -4.82 -22.52 18.36
N GLU A 93 -5.04 -21.76 19.44
CA GLU A 93 -6.37 -21.51 19.99
C GLU A 93 -7.28 -20.82 18.98
N VAL A 94 -6.77 -19.76 18.30
CA VAL A 94 -7.53 -19.08 17.24
C VAL A 94 -7.80 -20.01 16.05
N ALA A 95 -6.82 -20.81 15.63
CA ALA A 95 -6.95 -21.73 14.51
C ALA A 95 -8.03 -22.81 14.75
N ALA A 96 -8.21 -23.22 16.01
CA ALA A 96 -9.23 -24.21 16.41
C ALA A 96 -10.67 -23.67 16.33
N LEU A 97 -10.86 -22.34 16.24
CA LEU A 97 -12.17 -21.72 16.17
C LEU A 97 -12.74 -21.76 14.74
N PRO A 98 -14.09 -21.79 14.59
CA PRO A 98 -14.76 -21.50 13.33
C PRO A 98 -14.28 -20.15 12.75
N GLU A 99 -14.26 -20.05 11.42
CA GLU A 99 -13.70 -18.89 10.71
C GLU A 99 -14.37 -17.57 11.13
N GLU A 100 -15.68 -17.56 11.30
CA GLU A 100 -16.49 -16.42 11.71
C GLU A 100 -16.17 -15.89 13.12
N LYS A 101 -15.52 -16.69 13.97
CA LYS A 101 -15.10 -16.29 15.32
C LYS A 101 -13.66 -15.85 15.42
N ARG A 102 -12.86 -16.12 14.38
CA ARG A 102 -11.40 -15.86 14.41
C ARG A 102 -11.07 -14.39 14.49
N GLN A 103 -11.85 -13.51 13.86
CA GLN A 103 -11.61 -12.06 13.93
C GLN A 103 -11.70 -11.54 15.37
N VAL A 104 -12.74 -11.91 16.09
CA VAL A 104 -12.91 -11.52 17.50
C VAL A 104 -11.79 -12.08 18.36
N ALA A 105 -11.41 -13.35 18.17
CA ALA A 105 -10.33 -13.97 18.91
C ALA A 105 -8.95 -13.33 18.60
N LEU A 106 -8.69 -13.00 17.34
CA LEU A 106 -7.48 -12.25 16.97
C LEU A 106 -7.43 -10.86 17.60
N ALA A 107 -8.56 -10.18 17.69
CA ALA A 107 -8.67 -8.89 18.37
C ALA A 107 -8.42 -9.04 19.88
N ASP A 108 -9.10 -9.98 20.55
CA ASP A 108 -9.02 -10.18 21.99
C ASP A 108 -7.64 -10.68 22.46
N THR A 109 -6.91 -11.40 21.61
CA THR A 109 -5.54 -11.87 21.89
C THR A 109 -4.46 -10.85 21.51
N GLY A 110 -4.83 -9.73 20.90
CA GLY A 110 -3.90 -8.73 20.37
C GLY A 110 -3.10 -9.18 19.13
N LEU A 111 -3.48 -10.31 18.51
CA LEU A 111 -2.80 -10.86 17.33
C LEU A 111 -3.27 -10.20 16.03
N LEU A 112 -4.40 -9.49 16.05
CA LEU A 112 -4.93 -8.79 14.88
C LEU A 112 -4.01 -7.63 14.46
N ALA A 113 -3.69 -6.75 15.40
CA ALA A 113 -2.83 -5.59 15.21
C ALA A 113 -1.73 -5.57 16.31
N PRO A 114 -0.76 -6.50 16.28
CA PRO A 114 0.13 -6.75 17.40
C PRO A 114 0.99 -5.54 17.79
N HIS A 115 1.25 -4.62 16.86
CA HIS A 115 2.02 -3.39 17.11
C HIS A 115 1.22 -2.29 17.85
N TRP A 116 -0.10 -2.38 17.90
CA TRP A 116 -0.90 -1.41 18.66
C TRP A 116 -0.64 -1.57 20.16
N PRO A 117 -0.85 -0.49 20.93
CA PRO A 117 -0.68 -0.56 22.38
C PRO A 117 -1.72 -1.46 23.04
N ALA A 118 -1.38 -2.04 24.19
CA ALA A 118 -2.36 -2.75 25.01
C ALA A 118 -3.47 -1.79 25.46
N PRO A 119 -4.74 -2.23 25.57
CA PRO A 119 -5.20 -3.62 25.39
C PRO A 119 -5.55 -3.99 23.94
N TYR A 120 -5.37 -3.11 22.97
CA TYR A 120 -5.80 -3.27 21.58
C TYR A 120 -4.81 -4.08 20.72
N GLY A 121 -3.61 -4.19 21.17
CA GLY A 121 -2.53 -5.00 20.61
C GLY A 121 -1.61 -5.50 21.72
N ARG A 122 -0.42 -5.90 21.36
CA ARG A 122 0.60 -6.42 22.28
C ARG A 122 1.75 -5.41 22.51
N GLY A 123 1.73 -4.25 21.85
CA GLY A 123 2.89 -3.35 21.78
C GLY A 123 4.09 -4.04 21.14
N ALA A 124 3.85 -5.02 20.27
CA ALA A 124 4.84 -5.91 19.73
C ALA A 124 5.91 -5.16 18.93
N SER A 125 7.16 -5.46 19.19
CA SER A 125 8.29 -5.00 18.40
C SER A 125 8.17 -5.49 16.93
N PRO A 126 8.84 -4.87 15.96
CA PRO A 126 8.84 -5.35 14.59
C PRO A 126 9.29 -6.81 14.45
N ALA A 127 10.23 -7.27 15.30
CA ALA A 127 10.67 -8.68 15.32
C ALA A 127 9.56 -9.62 15.82
N GLU A 128 8.85 -9.23 16.87
CA GLU A 128 7.69 -9.98 17.39
C GLU A 128 6.55 -10.03 16.39
N GLN A 129 6.27 -8.93 15.67
CA GLN A 129 5.27 -8.90 14.60
C GLN A 129 5.58 -9.92 13.51
N LEU A 130 6.85 -9.99 13.06
CA LEU A 130 7.29 -10.98 12.08
C LEU A 130 7.18 -12.41 12.61
N LEU A 131 7.44 -12.62 13.89
CA LEU A 131 7.27 -13.93 14.51
C LEU A 131 5.81 -14.35 14.55
N ILE A 132 4.92 -13.42 14.95
CA ILE A 132 3.46 -13.64 14.93
C ILE A 132 2.97 -13.95 13.51
N ASP A 133 3.46 -13.23 12.51
CA ASP A 133 3.11 -13.47 11.10
C ASP A 133 3.54 -14.88 10.63
N GLN A 134 4.71 -15.36 11.07
CA GLN A 134 5.17 -16.70 10.77
C GLN A 134 4.27 -17.79 11.39
N GLU A 135 3.87 -17.61 12.65
CA GLU A 135 3.00 -18.58 13.35
C GLU A 135 1.58 -18.58 12.76
N LEU A 136 1.02 -17.41 12.46
CA LEU A 136 -0.28 -17.30 11.78
C LEU A 136 -0.25 -17.99 10.40
N ALA A 137 0.79 -17.75 9.62
CA ALA A 137 0.96 -18.39 8.31
C ALA A 137 1.13 -19.90 8.42
N ALA A 138 1.88 -20.40 9.40
CA ALA A 138 2.07 -21.83 9.66
C ALA A 138 0.74 -22.52 10.03
N ALA A 139 -0.10 -21.84 10.81
CA ALA A 139 -1.42 -22.31 11.22
C ALA A 139 -2.50 -22.06 10.17
N LYS A 140 -2.20 -21.40 9.05
CA LYS A 140 -3.16 -20.98 8.01
C LYS A 140 -4.29 -20.11 8.55
N VAL A 141 -3.96 -19.24 9.49
CA VAL A 141 -4.87 -18.22 10.03
C VAL A 141 -4.59 -16.90 9.31
N GLU A 142 -5.58 -16.41 8.58
CA GLU A 142 -5.50 -15.13 7.91
C GLU A 142 -6.07 -14.03 8.80
N ARG A 143 -5.42 -12.86 8.80
CA ARG A 143 -6.00 -11.68 9.44
C ARG A 143 -7.09 -11.10 8.54
N PRO A 144 -8.26 -10.74 9.10
CA PRO A 144 -9.29 -10.06 8.34
C PRO A 144 -8.79 -8.69 7.86
N ASP A 145 -9.29 -8.26 6.71
CA ASP A 145 -9.04 -6.91 6.22
C ASP A 145 -10.03 -5.92 6.86
N LEU A 146 -9.51 -5.02 7.68
CA LEU A 146 -10.30 -3.94 8.27
C LEU A 146 -10.55 -2.78 7.29
N VAL A 147 -10.03 -2.86 6.07
CA VAL A 147 -10.13 -1.84 5.02
C VAL A 147 -9.70 -0.48 5.58
N ILE A 148 -10.60 0.50 5.61
CA ILE A 148 -10.34 1.84 6.17
C ILE A 148 -10.04 1.80 7.68
N GLY A 149 -10.50 0.77 8.39
CA GLY A 149 -10.22 0.56 9.81
C GLY A 149 -8.72 0.49 10.13
N TRP A 150 -7.89 0.01 9.20
CA TRP A 150 -6.43 -0.06 9.36
C TRP A 150 -5.74 1.31 9.53
N TRP A 151 -6.41 2.40 9.17
CA TRP A 151 -5.85 3.75 9.37
C TRP A 151 -6.78 4.70 10.12
N ALA A 152 -8.08 4.39 10.20
CA ALA A 152 -8.99 5.12 11.07
C ALA A 152 -8.71 4.83 12.56
N ALA A 153 -8.63 3.55 12.95
CA ALA A 153 -8.41 3.16 14.34
C ALA A 153 -7.05 3.66 14.90
N PRO A 154 -5.90 3.51 14.24
CA PRO A 154 -4.65 4.09 14.76
C PRO A 154 -4.67 5.61 14.86
N THR A 155 -5.40 6.31 13.98
CA THR A 155 -5.57 7.76 14.12
C THR A 155 -6.36 8.12 15.38
N ILE A 156 -7.42 7.35 15.68
CA ILE A 156 -8.21 7.51 16.92
C ILE A 156 -7.36 7.13 18.14
N LEU A 157 -6.57 6.06 18.09
CA LEU A 157 -5.66 5.66 19.18
C LEU A 157 -4.62 6.74 19.50
N GLU A 158 -4.10 7.45 18.51
CA GLU A 158 -3.07 8.47 18.69
C GLU A 158 -3.66 9.82 19.14
N HIS A 159 -4.85 10.18 18.68
CA HIS A 159 -5.37 11.53 18.78
C HIS A 159 -6.75 11.65 19.41
N GLY A 160 -7.46 10.55 19.61
CA GLY A 160 -8.82 10.53 20.17
C GLY A 160 -8.85 10.69 21.68
N THR A 161 -10.02 10.99 22.20
CA THR A 161 -10.28 10.95 23.65
C THR A 161 -10.40 9.50 24.13
N PRO A 162 -10.24 9.22 25.45
CA PRO A 162 -10.44 7.88 25.99
C PRO A 162 -11.80 7.28 25.59
N GLU A 163 -12.88 8.09 25.61
CA GLU A 163 -14.23 7.66 25.26
C GLU A 163 -14.34 7.29 23.77
N GLN A 164 -13.67 8.06 22.88
CA GLN A 164 -13.61 7.73 21.46
C GLN A 164 -12.84 6.44 21.23
N ILE A 165 -11.72 6.27 21.90
CA ILE A 165 -10.88 5.07 21.79
C ILE A 165 -11.67 3.84 22.24
N GLU A 166 -12.30 3.90 23.44
CA GLU A 166 -13.09 2.79 23.99
C GLU A 166 -14.27 2.43 23.10
N ARG A 167 -14.92 3.43 22.50
CA ARG A 167 -16.11 3.22 21.65
C ARG A 167 -15.74 2.62 20.29
N PHE A 168 -14.68 3.12 19.64
CA PHE A 168 -14.46 2.84 18.23
C PHE A 168 -13.40 1.78 17.96
N VAL A 169 -12.34 1.70 18.76
CA VAL A 169 -11.22 0.82 18.44
C VAL A 169 -11.59 -0.67 18.59
N PRO A 170 -12.16 -1.13 19.73
CA PRO A 170 -12.55 -2.54 19.88
C PRO A 170 -13.59 -2.98 18.85
N ALA A 171 -14.60 -2.16 18.61
CA ALA A 171 -15.66 -2.44 17.64
C ALA A 171 -15.11 -2.54 16.19
N THR A 172 -14.13 -1.67 15.83
CA THR A 172 -13.43 -1.78 14.55
C THR A 172 -12.65 -3.09 14.43
N MET A 173 -11.91 -3.47 15.46
CA MET A 173 -11.11 -4.69 15.46
C MET A 173 -11.96 -5.95 15.34
N ARG A 174 -13.12 -5.96 15.99
CA ARG A 174 -14.08 -7.07 15.97
C ARG A 174 -14.94 -7.12 14.70
N GLY A 175 -14.80 -6.10 13.82
CA GLY A 175 -15.57 -6.02 12.58
C GLY A 175 -17.06 -5.72 12.78
N GLU A 176 -17.42 -5.05 13.87
CA GLU A 176 -18.81 -4.71 14.19
C GLU A 176 -19.38 -3.68 13.21
N PHE A 177 -18.54 -2.89 12.58
CA PHE A 177 -18.90 -1.94 11.54
C PHE A 177 -17.73 -1.65 10.59
N LEU A 178 -18.05 -1.11 9.43
CA LEU A 178 -17.08 -0.64 8.45
C LEU A 178 -16.92 0.87 8.51
N TRP A 179 -15.71 1.32 8.18
CA TRP A 179 -15.36 2.72 8.00
C TRP A 179 -15.36 3.11 6.52
N CYS A 180 -15.62 4.40 6.25
CA CYS A 180 -15.25 5.05 5.00
C CYS A 180 -14.39 6.29 5.26
N GLN A 181 -13.70 6.78 4.21
CA GLN A 181 -12.82 7.93 4.31
C GLN A 181 -13.34 9.09 3.47
N LEU A 182 -13.84 10.13 4.13
CA LEU A 182 -14.44 11.33 3.55
C LEU A 182 -13.39 12.45 3.44
N PHE A 183 -12.35 12.22 2.64
CA PHE A 183 -11.24 13.14 2.48
C PHE A 183 -11.30 13.88 1.16
N SER A 184 -11.12 13.19 0.05
CA SER A 184 -11.02 13.76 -1.29
C SER A 184 -12.30 14.46 -1.74
N GLU A 185 -12.14 15.53 -2.51
CA GLU A 185 -13.22 16.28 -3.13
C GLU A 185 -12.96 16.42 -4.64
N PRO A 186 -13.95 16.75 -5.48
CA PRO A 186 -13.75 16.91 -6.93
C PRO A 186 -12.59 17.86 -7.30
N GLY A 187 -12.32 18.87 -6.46
CA GLY A 187 -11.23 19.83 -6.65
C GLY A 187 -10.03 19.66 -5.71
N ALA A 188 -10.02 18.64 -4.85
CA ALA A 188 -8.99 18.45 -3.82
C ALA A 188 -8.66 16.95 -3.64
N GLY A 189 -7.84 16.41 -4.53
CA GLY A 189 -7.30 15.07 -4.45
C GLY A 189 -5.85 15.07 -3.95
N SER A 190 -4.87 15.17 -4.85
CA SER A 190 -3.44 15.24 -4.47
C SER A 190 -3.13 16.48 -3.62
N ASP A 191 -3.76 17.62 -3.88
CA ASP A 191 -3.72 18.80 -3.00
C ASP A 191 -4.90 18.76 -2.02
N LEU A 192 -4.90 17.76 -1.13
CA LEU A 192 -5.98 17.52 -0.18
C LEU A 192 -6.24 18.72 0.74
N ALA A 193 -5.21 19.49 1.09
CA ALA A 193 -5.35 20.67 1.94
C ALA A 193 -6.23 21.78 1.33
N SER A 194 -6.51 21.72 0.03
CA SER A 194 -7.41 22.64 -0.67
C SER A 194 -8.89 22.23 -0.59
N LEU A 195 -9.25 21.28 0.29
CA LEU A 195 -10.62 20.88 0.54
C LEU A 195 -11.54 22.03 0.93
N ARG A 196 -12.82 21.97 0.51
CA ARG A 196 -13.81 23.01 0.65
C ARG A 196 -15.05 22.60 1.45
N THR A 197 -15.23 21.33 1.76
CA THR A 197 -16.30 20.90 2.68
C THR A 197 -16.19 21.73 3.94
N LYS A 198 -17.21 22.53 4.25
CA LYS A 198 -17.24 23.43 5.39
C LYS A 198 -17.88 22.77 6.60
N ALA A 199 -17.42 23.13 7.78
CA ALA A 199 -18.04 22.83 9.05
C ALA A 199 -18.36 24.14 9.77
N VAL A 200 -19.65 24.39 9.98
CA VAL A 200 -20.14 25.62 10.64
C VAL A 200 -20.58 25.25 12.04
N ARG A 201 -20.17 26.08 13.01
CA ARG A 201 -20.54 25.87 14.42
C ARG A 201 -22.05 25.91 14.61
N ALA A 202 -22.58 24.95 15.34
CA ALA A 202 -23.97 24.86 15.77
C ALA A 202 -24.01 24.57 17.27
N ASP A 203 -25.20 24.62 17.87
CA ASP A 203 -25.37 24.29 19.29
C ASP A 203 -25.05 22.81 19.53
N GLY A 204 -24.09 22.53 20.39
CA GLY A 204 -23.60 21.19 20.73
C GLY A 204 -22.81 20.46 19.64
N GLY A 205 -22.45 21.15 18.52
CA GLY A 205 -21.73 20.46 17.45
C GLY A 205 -21.46 21.31 16.23
N TRP A 206 -21.44 20.67 15.07
CA TRP A 206 -21.06 21.23 13.78
C TRP A 206 -22.02 20.79 12.68
N LEU A 207 -22.29 21.66 11.72
CA LEU A 207 -23.01 21.35 10.49
C LEU A 207 -22.02 21.24 9.34
N LEU A 208 -21.91 20.05 8.76
CA LEU A 208 -21.03 19.77 7.64
C LEU A 208 -21.80 19.89 6.32
N THR A 209 -21.24 20.66 5.37
CA THR A 209 -21.81 20.83 4.04
C THR A 209 -20.72 20.79 2.98
N GLY A 210 -20.84 19.89 2.00
CA GLY A 210 -19.89 19.73 0.90
C GLY A 210 -20.09 18.42 0.14
N GLN A 211 -19.10 18.11 -0.70
CA GLN A 211 -19.10 16.88 -1.49
C GLN A 211 -17.77 16.17 -1.34
N LYS A 212 -17.81 14.88 -1.04
CA LYS A 212 -16.67 13.97 -1.03
C LYS A 212 -16.75 13.01 -2.21
N VAL A 213 -15.59 12.58 -2.71
CA VAL A 213 -15.50 11.70 -3.87
C VAL A 213 -14.45 10.63 -3.63
N TRP A 214 -14.50 9.55 -4.40
CA TRP A 214 -13.62 8.38 -4.27
C TRP A 214 -13.71 7.71 -2.90
N THR A 215 -14.89 7.79 -2.27
CA THR A 215 -15.12 7.22 -0.96
C THR A 215 -15.40 5.73 -1.07
N SER A 216 -14.42 4.90 -0.72
CA SER A 216 -14.54 3.44 -0.77
C SER A 216 -15.63 2.96 0.18
N ALA A 217 -16.52 2.09 -0.32
CA ALA A 217 -17.54 1.39 0.44
C ALA A 217 -18.45 2.28 1.30
N ALA A 218 -18.64 3.57 0.96
CA ALA A 218 -19.49 4.49 1.73
C ALA A 218 -20.91 3.96 1.96
N HIS A 219 -21.47 3.26 0.95
CA HIS A 219 -22.79 2.65 1.01
C HIS A 219 -22.93 1.47 2.00
N LYS A 220 -21.80 0.97 2.53
CA LYS A 220 -21.76 -0.11 3.54
C LYS A 220 -21.21 0.36 4.88
N ALA A 221 -20.56 1.53 4.89
CA ALA A 221 -19.90 2.05 6.06
C ALA A 221 -20.93 2.57 7.09
N ARG A 222 -20.71 2.25 8.35
CA ARG A 222 -21.46 2.83 9.47
C ARG A 222 -20.84 4.16 9.91
N TRP A 223 -19.51 4.28 9.84
CA TRP A 223 -18.78 5.45 10.28
C TRP A 223 -17.86 5.99 9.18
N GLY A 224 -17.72 7.31 9.12
CA GLY A 224 -16.80 7.99 8.24
C GLY A 224 -15.78 8.81 9.01
N VAL A 225 -14.50 8.77 8.60
CA VAL A 225 -13.51 9.74 9.00
C VAL A 225 -13.52 10.88 8.01
N CYS A 226 -13.81 12.11 8.47
CA CYS A 226 -14.07 13.25 7.60
C CYS A 226 -13.15 14.43 7.92
N LEU A 227 -12.61 15.04 6.87
CA LEU A 227 -11.93 16.34 6.95
C LEU A 227 -12.89 17.44 6.47
N ALA A 228 -13.07 18.46 7.28
CA ALA A 228 -13.84 19.64 6.90
C ALA A 228 -13.16 20.93 7.37
N ARG A 229 -13.44 22.02 6.68
CA ARG A 229 -12.89 23.33 6.96
C ARG A 229 -13.72 24.05 8.00
N THR A 230 -13.13 24.24 9.16
CA THR A 230 -13.73 24.95 10.31
C THR A 230 -13.33 26.42 10.38
N ASP A 231 -12.19 26.78 9.74
CA ASP A 231 -11.73 28.18 9.61
C ASP A 231 -11.34 28.45 8.14
N PRO A 232 -12.19 29.13 7.38
CA PRO A 232 -11.93 29.43 5.97
C PRO A 232 -10.84 30.47 5.75
N ASP A 233 -10.54 31.30 6.74
CA ASP A 233 -9.59 32.42 6.65
C ASP A 233 -8.16 32.00 7.03
N ALA A 234 -8.03 30.82 7.63
CA ALA A 234 -6.73 30.25 7.99
C ALA A 234 -5.93 29.78 6.76
N PRO A 235 -4.59 29.74 6.83
CA PRO A 235 -3.77 29.08 5.81
C PRO A 235 -4.25 27.65 5.52
N LYS A 236 -4.12 27.19 4.26
CA LYS A 236 -4.79 25.97 3.77
C LYS A 236 -4.56 24.70 4.60
N HIS A 237 -3.41 24.57 5.25
CA HIS A 237 -3.10 23.43 6.13
C HIS A 237 -3.56 23.65 7.59
N LYS A 238 -4.09 24.84 7.91
CA LYS A 238 -4.70 25.17 9.19
C LYS A 238 -6.19 25.42 8.96
N GLY A 239 -7.00 25.38 10.00
CA GLY A 239 -8.44 25.58 9.85
C GLY A 239 -9.17 24.37 9.27
N ILE A 240 -8.55 23.17 9.31
CA ILE A 240 -9.16 21.88 9.00
C ILE A 240 -9.35 21.11 10.30
N THR A 241 -10.51 20.49 10.45
CA THR A 241 -10.83 19.65 11.62
C THR A 241 -11.17 18.23 11.17
N TYR A 242 -10.88 17.26 12.01
CA TYR A 242 -11.11 15.83 11.79
C TYR A 242 -12.35 15.39 12.57
N PHE A 243 -13.32 14.83 11.86
CA PHE A 243 -14.60 14.43 12.40
C PHE A 243 -14.84 12.93 12.23
N LEU A 244 -15.54 12.32 13.20
CA LEU A 244 -16.16 11.01 13.07
C LEU A 244 -17.64 11.23 12.71
N VAL A 245 -18.02 10.78 11.53
CA VAL A 245 -19.37 11.00 10.99
C VAL A 245 -20.16 9.69 11.00
N ASP A 246 -21.31 9.69 11.65
CA ASP A 246 -22.28 8.60 11.52
C ASP A 246 -22.92 8.68 10.12
N MET A 247 -22.66 7.69 9.29
CA MET A 247 -23.12 7.67 7.89
C MET A 247 -24.63 7.51 7.73
N THR A 248 -25.36 7.30 8.84
CA THR A 248 -26.82 7.26 8.86
C THR A 248 -27.45 8.60 9.23
N THR A 249 -26.64 9.64 9.51
CA THR A 249 -27.12 10.97 9.85
C THR A 249 -27.91 11.58 8.68
N PRO A 250 -29.08 12.20 8.96
CA PRO A 250 -29.84 12.91 7.93
C PRO A 250 -28.99 13.97 7.21
N GLY A 251 -29.23 14.14 5.91
CA GLY A 251 -28.45 15.07 5.05
C GLY A 251 -27.28 14.40 4.33
N ILE A 252 -27.03 13.11 4.54
CA ILE A 252 -26.04 12.36 3.76
C ILE A 252 -26.71 11.67 2.59
N GLU A 253 -26.24 11.97 1.38
CA GLU A 253 -26.61 11.27 0.16
C GLU A 253 -25.38 10.58 -0.44
N ILE A 254 -25.49 9.28 -0.73
CA ILE A 254 -24.40 8.46 -1.27
C ILE A 254 -24.79 8.04 -2.68
N ARG A 255 -23.90 8.36 -3.65
CA ARG A 255 -24.07 7.98 -5.06
C ARG A 255 -22.91 7.09 -5.49
N PRO A 256 -23.17 5.85 -5.92
CA PRO A 256 -22.13 4.97 -6.39
C PRO A 256 -21.51 5.50 -7.70
N LEU A 257 -20.18 5.37 -7.80
CA LEU A 257 -19.42 5.65 -9.01
C LEU A 257 -19.13 4.32 -9.70
N ARG A 258 -19.56 4.19 -10.96
CA ARG A 258 -19.25 3.00 -11.74
C ARG A 258 -17.81 3.06 -12.23
N GLU A 259 -17.01 2.12 -11.79
CA GLU A 259 -15.61 1.97 -12.13
C GLU A 259 -15.43 1.31 -13.50
N ILE A 260 -14.19 1.36 -14.03
CA ILE A 260 -13.87 0.72 -15.32
C ILE A 260 -14.01 -0.80 -15.29
N THR A 261 -14.00 -1.41 -14.10
CA THR A 261 -14.28 -2.84 -13.87
C THR A 261 -15.74 -3.19 -13.96
N GLY A 262 -16.62 -2.20 -13.94
CA GLY A 262 -18.07 -2.37 -13.83
C GLY A 262 -18.58 -2.35 -12.39
N ASP A 263 -17.71 -2.45 -11.41
CA ASP A 263 -18.05 -2.36 -9.97
C ASP A 263 -18.40 -0.93 -9.57
N SER A 264 -18.88 -0.79 -8.34
CA SER A 264 -19.21 0.49 -7.72
C SER A 264 -18.73 0.51 -6.26
N LEU A 265 -17.42 0.28 -6.07
CA LEU A 265 -16.80 0.33 -4.75
C LEU A 265 -16.68 1.78 -4.26
N PHE A 266 -16.32 2.69 -5.17
CA PHE A 266 -16.20 4.11 -4.87
C PHE A 266 -17.52 4.83 -4.96
N ASN A 267 -17.67 5.88 -4.15
CA ASN A 267 -18.89 6.66 -4.08
C ASN A 267 -18.58 8.16 -4.05
N GLU A 268 -19.51 8.96 -4.54
CA GLU A 268 -19.68 10.35 -4.16
C GLU A 268 -20.53 10.40 -2.88
N VAL A 269 -20.17 11.28 -1.97
CA VAL A 269 -20.93 11.51 -0.74
C VAL A 269 -21.24 12.99 -0.63
N PHE A 270 -22.51 13.34 -0.68
CA PHE A 270 -23.00 14.70 -0.50
C PHE A 270 -23.40 14.88 0.95
N LEU A 271 -22.94 15.97 1.54
CA LEU A 271 -23.25 16.37 2.90
C LEU A 271 -24.06 17.68 2.84
N ASP A 272 -25.28 17.65 3.29
CA ASP A 272 -26.16 18.82 3.38
C ASP A 272 -26.55 19.07 4.83
N ASN A 273 -25.85 20.03 5.47
CA ASN A 273 -26.03 20.41 6.87
C ASN A 273 -26.05 19.18 7.83
N VAL A 274 -25.14 18.24 7.59
CA VAL A 274 -25.00 17.02 8.40
C VAL A 274 -24.50 17.38 9.78
N PHE A 275 -25.31 17.15 10.81
CA PHE A 275 -24.95 17.44 12.19
C PHE A 275 -23.95 16.43 12.75
N VAL A 276 -22.85 16.95 13.30
CA VAL A 276 -21.82 16.14 13.97
C VAL A 276 -21.60 16.71 15.38
N PRO A 277 -21.86 15.94 16.44
CA PRO A 277 -21.69 16.38 17.83
C PRO A 277 -20.24 16.75 18.16
N ASP A 278 -20.02 17.58 19.15
CA ASP A 278 -18.69 17.98 19.60
C ASP A 278 -17.80 16.81 20.02
N GLU A 279 -18.38 15.81 20.66
CA GLU A 279 -17.65 14.60 21.05
C GLU A 279 -17.17 13.74 19.88
N MET A 280 -17.60 14.05 18.66
CA MET A 280 -17.13 13.38 17.43
C MET A 280 -15.98 14.15 16.73
N VAL A 281 -15.48 15.21 17.31
CA VAL A 281 -14.23 15.86 16.87
C VAL A 281 -13.05 15.08 17.43
N VAL A 282 -12.14 14.64 16.57
CA VAL A 282 -10.89 13.97 17.00
C VAL A 282 -9.78 15.01 17.09
N GLY A 283 -9.10 15.03 18.23
CA GLY A 283 -8.07 16.04 18.52
C GLY A 283 -8.65 17.44 18.71
N ALA A 284 -7.89 18.46 18.37
CA ALA A 284 -8.31 19.86 18.51
C ALA A 284 -8.96 20.38 17.22
N VAL A 285 -9.91 21.30 17.38
CA VAL A 285 -10.47 22.09 16.26
C VAL A 285 -9.33 22.82 15.54
N ASN A 286 -9.33 22.81 14.21
CA ASN A 286 -8.32 23.38 13.31
C ASN A 286 -6.96 22.64 13.27
N ASP A 287 -6.83 21.48 13.94
CA ASP A 287 -5.61 20.64 13.91
C ASP A 287 -5.77 19.37 13.05
N GLY A 288 -6.85 19.24 12.32
CA GLY A 288 -7.19 18.05 11.53
C GLY A 288 -6.16 17.68 10.45
N TRP A 289 -5.35 18.64 10.00
CA TRP A 289 -4.27 18.34 9.03
C TRP A 289 -3.18 17.43 9.63
N ARG A 290 -2.85 17.60 10.90
CA ARG A 290 -1.92 16.71 11.61
C ARG A 290 -2.47 15.28 11.65
N LEU A 291 -3.75 15.13 11.99
CA LEU A 291 -4.43 13.85 12.04
C LEU A 291 -4.56 13.21 10.64
N ALA A 292 -4.86 14.02 9.62
CA ALA A 292 -4.86 13.54 8.24
C ALA A 292 -3.50 12.94 7.83
N ARG A 293 -2.39 13.52 8.27
CA ARG A 293 -1.05 12.98 8.01
C ARG A 293 -0.84 11.62 8.68
N THR A 294 -1.32 11.42 9.92
CA THR A 294 -1.30 10.14 10.62
C THR A 294 -2.14 9.11 9.83
N THR A 295 -3.37 9.45 9.46
CA THR A 295 -4.26 8.59 8.66
C THR A 295 -3.59 8.17 7.35
N LEU A 296 -3.08 9.12 6.57
CA LEU A 296 -2.43 8.87 5.28
C LEU A 296 -1.10 8.09 5.41
N ALA A 297 -0.40 8.22 6.54
CA ALA A 297 0.80 7.43 6.81
C ALA A 297 0.43 5.96 7.04
N ASN A 298 -0.57 5.69 7.87
CA ASN A 298 -1.08 4.33 8.13
C ASN A 298 -1.70 3.71 6.86
N GLU A 299 -2.44 4.50 6.06
CA GLU A 299 -2.96 4.07 4.75
C GLU A 299 -1.82 3.57 3.85
N ARG A 300 -0.74 4.35 3.71
CA ARG A 300 0.42 3.94 2.90
C ARG A 300 1.07 2.66 3.42
N VAL A 301 1.20 2.51 4.74
CA VAL A 301 1.73 1.29 5.34
C VAL A 301 0.81 0.11 5.03
N ALA A 302 -0.49 0.22 5.29
CA ALA A 302 -1.46 -0.83 5.01
C ALA A 302 -1.47 -1.23 3.53
N MET A 303 -1.40 -0.25 2.61
CA MET A 303 -1.34 -0.52 1.17
C MET A 303 0.02 -1.07 0.69
N ALA A 304 1.11 -0.80 1.40
CA ALA A 304 2.45 -1.28 1.04
C ALA A 304 2.73 -2.68 1.59
N THR A 305 2.33 -2.95 2.82
CA THR A 305 2.50 -4.27 3.48
C THR A 305 1.46 -5.27 3.03
N GLY A 306 0.53 -4.83 2.17
CA GLY A 306 -0.67 -5.58 1.86
C GLY A 306 -0.39 -7.01 1.44
N THR A 307 -0.91 -7.91 2.24
CA THR A 307 -1.51 -9.16 1.81
C THR A 307 -2.26 -9.00 0.47
N ALA A 308 -2.72 -7.78 0.17
CA ALA A 308 -3.17 -7.36 -1.16
C ALA A 308 -2.17 -7.63 -2.31
N LEU A 309 -0.87 -7.81 -2.03
CA LEU A 309 0.08 -8.25 -3.05
C LEU A 309 0.13 -9.78 -3.19
N GLY A 310 -0.36 -10.54 -2.19
CA GLY A 310 -0.37 -12.00 -2.20
C GLY A 310 0.99 -12.62 -2.60
N ASN A 311 0.97 -13.84 -3.11
CA ASN A 311 2.08 -14.36 -3.91
C ASN A 311 1.64 -14.58 -5.37
N PRO A 312 1.29 -13.49 -6.11
CA PRO A 312 0.74 -13.61 -7.45
C PRO A 312 1.70 -14.27 -8.44
N MET A 313 3.00 -14.31 -8.09
CA MET A 313 3.98 -15.06 -8.89
C MET A 313 3.72 -16.58 -8.83
N GLU A 314 3.40 -17.13 -7.67
CA GLU A 314 3.09 -18.56 -7.56
C GLU A 314 1.75 -18.88 -8.24
N GLU A 315 0.79 -17.98 -8.21
CA GLU A 315 -0.46 -18.10 -8.96
C GLU A 315 -0.20 -18.09 -10.46
N LEU A 316 0.60 -17.12 -10.95
CA LEU A 316 1.01 -17.08 -12.35
C LEU A 316 1.70 -18.37 -12.77
N LEU A 317 2.64 -18.87 -11.99
CA LEU A 317 3.36 -20.09 -12.31
C LEU A 317 2.45 -21.34 -12.33
N LYS A 318 1.41 -21.37 -11.48
CA LYS A 318 0.37 -22.41 -11.54
C LYS A 318 -0.46 -22.31 -12.82
N VAL A 319 -0.85 -21.09 -13.23
CA VAL A 319 -1.62 -20.87 -14.47
C VAL A 319 -0.79 -21.25 -15.69
N LEU A 320 0.49 -20.90 -15.70
CA LEU A 320 1.38 -21.23 -16.81
C LEU A 320 1.65 -22.76 -16.91
N GLY A 321 1.71 -23.46 -15.75
CA GLY A 321 1.97 -24.90 -15.73
C GLY A 321 3.16 -25.28 -16.61
N ASP A 322 2.92 -26.25 -17.52
CA ASP A 322 3.90 -26.73 -18.50
C ASP A 322 3.78 -26.01 -19.86
N MET A 323 3.14 -24.85 -19.93
CA MET A 323 2.98 -24.10 -21.18
C MET A 323 4.34 -23.79 -21.78
N GLU A 324 4.52 -24.13 -23.07
CA GLU A 324 5.69 -23.71 -23.83
C GLU A 324 5.62 -22.23 -24.14
N LEU A 325 6.57 -21.48 -23.59
CA LEU A 325 6.68 -20.03 -23.78
C LEU A 325 7.65 -19.73 -24.92
N ASP A 326 7.26 -18.83 -25.81
CA ASP A 326 8.16 -18.28 -26.80
C ASP A 326 9.22 -17.36 -26.13
N VAL A 327 10.20 -16.90 -26.92
CA VAL A 327 11.32 -16.08 -26.41
C VAL A 327 10.83 -14.75 -25.79
N ALA A 328 9.82 -14.12 -26.39
CA ALA A 328 9.27 -12.84 -25.90
C ALA A 328 8.50 -13.04 -24.59
N GLN A 329 7.71 -14.11 -24.50
CA GLN A 329 6.99 -14.48 -23.28
C GLN A 329 7.96 -14.85 -22.15
N GLN A 330 9.05 -15.58 -22.44
CA GLN A 330 10.09 -15.89 -21.46
C GLN A 330 10.79 -14.63 -20.93
N ASP A 331 11.11 -13.66 -21.81
CA ASP A 331 11.74 -12.41 -21.41
C ASP A 331 10.79 -11.58 -20.55
N ARG A 332 9.49 -11.52 -20.88
CA ARG A 332 8.47 -10.84 -20.06
C ARG A 332 8.29 -11.50 -18.68
N LEU A 333 8.16 -12.82 -18.64
CA LEU A 333 8.09 -13.54 -17.38
C LEU A 333 9.35 -13.29 -16.53
N GLY A 334 10.53 -13.31 -17.15
CA GLY A 334 11.77 -12.96 -16.49
C GLY A 334 11.73 -11.57 -15.85
N ARG A 335 11.18 -10.55 -16.52
CA ARG A 335 11.01 -9.19 -15.97
C ARG A 335 10.04 -9.17 -14.79
N LEU A 336 8.93 -9.90 -14.84
CA LEU A 336 8.00 -10.04 -13.73
C LEU A 336 8.68 -10.67 -12.51
N ILE A 337 9.46 -11.74 -12.71
CA ILE A 337 10.24 -12.36 -11.64
C ILE A 337 11.24 -11.39 -11.03
N LEU A 338 11.90 -10.54 -11.82
CA LEU A 338 12.80 -9.50 -11.33
C LEU A 338 12.08 -8.50 -10.42
N LEU A 339 10.93 -7.99 -10.84
CA LEU A 339 10.14 -7.05 -10.06
C LEU A 339 9.65 -7.68 -8.75
N ALA A 340 9.19 -8.94 -8.79
CA ALA A 340 8.81 -9.69 -7.59
C ALA A 340 9.98 -9.85 -6.61
N GLN A 341 11.18 -10.20 -7.13
CA GLN A 341 12.39 -10.34 -6.31
C GLN A 341 12.84 -9.00 -5.73
N ALA A 342 12.77 -7.92 -6.50
CA ALA A 342 13.08 -6.56 -6.03
C ALA A 342 12.12 -6.14 -4.91
N GLY A 343 10.81 -6.39 -5.08
CA GLY A 343 9.81 -6.14 -4.05
C GLY A 343 10.12 -6.90 -2.76
N ALA A 344 10.39 -8.21 -2.85
CA ALA A 344 10.72 -9.02 -1.69
C ALA A 344 12.01 -8.58 -0.96
N LEU A 345 13.01 -8.09 -1.71
CA LEU A 345 14.23 -7.52 -1.12
C LEU A 345 13.96 -6.21 -0.38
N LEU A 346 13.09 -5.37 -0.94
CA LEU A 346 12.67 -4.12 -0.29
C LEU A 346 11.84 -4.40 0.97
N ASP A 347 10.93 -5.39 0.94
CA ASP A 347 10.17 -5.80 2.13
C ASP A 347 11.11 -6.26 3.23
N ARG A 348 12.08 -7.12 2.90
CA ARG A 348 13.09 -7.54 3.86
C ARG A 348 13.88 -6.35 4.42
N ARG A 349 14.34 -5.43 3.57
CA ARG A 349 15.09 -4.25 4.00
C ARG A 349 14.27 -3.36 4.93
N ILE A 350 12.98 -3.16 4.61
CA ILE A 350 12.05 -2.40 5.45
C ILE A 350 11.89 -3.08 6.81
N ALA A 351 11.71 -4.40 6.83
CA ALA A 351 11.61 -5.18 8.06
C ALA A 351 12.90 -5.12 8.90
N GLU A 352 14.08 -5.29 8.26
CA GLU A 352 15.38 -5.19 8.96
C GLU A 352 15.62 -3.79 9.55
N LEU A 353 15.25 -2.72 8.83
CA LEU A 353 15.33 -1.35 9.36
C LEU A 353 14.41 -1.15 10.56
N ALA A 354 13.16 -1.63 10.46
CA ALA A 354 12.20 -1.53 11.55
C ALA A 354 12.67 -2.31 12.79
N VAL A 355 13.16 -3.54 12.61
CA VAL A 355 13.74 -4.34 13.71
C VAL A 355 14.96 -3.63 14.32
N GLY A 356 15.76 -2.94 13.52
CA GLY A 356 16.88 -2.12 13.98
C GLY A 356 16.47 -0.76 14.56
N GLY A 357 15.20 -0.50 14.80
CA GLY A 357 14.68 0.76 15.37
C GLY A 357 14.78 1.98 14.44
N GLN A 358 14.92 1.76 13.13
CA GLN A 358 14.99 2.82 12.13
C GLN A 358 13.65 2.98 11.42
N ASP A 359 13.23 4.23 11.14
CA ASP A 359 12.04 4.51 10.33
C ASP A 359 12.32 4.19 8.86
N PRO A 360 11.62 3.21 8.25
CA PRO A 360 11.77 2.92 6.82
C PRO A 360 11.22 4.01 5.90
N GLY A 361 10.35 4.87 6.41
CA GLY A 361 9.88 6.14 5.82
C GLY A 361 9.71 6.13 4.29
N ALA A 362 10.60 6.83 3.61
CA ALA A 362 10.56 7.00 2.15
C ALA A 362 10.78 5.70 1.36
N GLN A 363 11.39 4.66 1.96
CA GLN A 363 11.58 3.36 1.32
C GLN A 363 10.24 2.64 1.07
N SER A 364 9.24 2.87 1.91
CA SER A 364 7.87 2.37 1.70
C SER A 364 7.25 2.94 0.41
N SER A 365 7.57 4.19 0.06
CA SER A 365 7.13 4.79 -1.22
C SER A 365 7.75 4.09 -2.42
N VAL A 366 9.04 3.78 -2.37
CA VAL A 366 9.73 3.00 -3.43
C VAL A 366 9.17 1.58 -3.51
N ARG A 367 8.89 0.95 -2.36
CA ARG A 367 8.26 -0.37 -2.31
C ARG A 367 6.90 -0.36 -2.98
N LYS A 368 6.06 0.65 -2.70
CA LYS A 368 4.77 0.81 -3.37
C LYS A 368 4.95 0.96 -4.88
N LEU A 369 5.87 1.81 -5.36
CA LEU A 369 6.14 1.98 -6.79
C LEU A 369 6.48 0.66 -7.48
N ILE A 370 7.39 -0.13 -6.92
CA ILE A 370 7.78 -1.43 -7.47
C ILE A 370 6.60 -2.40 -7.44
N GLY A 371 5.87 -2.46 -6.33
CA GLY A 371 4.71 -3.35 -6.17
C GLY A 371 3.60 -3.05 -7.17
N VAL A 372 3.29 -1.78 -7.38
CA VAL A 372 2.26 -1.36 -8.35
C VAL A 372 2.66 -1.72 -9.78
N ARG A 373 3.90 -1.38 -10.18
CA ARG A 373 4.44 -1.74 -11.50
C ARG A 373 4.42 -3.26 -11.74
N TYR A 374 4.79 -4.02 -10.72
CA TYR A 374 4.73 -5.47 -10.77
C TYR A 374 3.29 -5.96 -11.00
N ARG A 375 2.33 -5.50 -10.21
CA ARG A 375 0.93 -5.94 -10.31
C ARG A 375 0.30 -5.59 -11.64
N GLN A 376 0.56 -4.38 -12.15
CA GLN A 376 0.06 -3.96 -13.46
C GLN A 376 0.65 -4.80 -14.59
N ALA A 377 1.97 -4.98 -14.60
CA ALA A 377 2.65 -5.80 -15.61
C ALA A 377 2.25 -7.28 -15.53
N LEU A 378 1.99 -7.80 -14.33
CA LEU A 378 1.50 -9.16 -14.12
C LEU A 378 0.07 -9.31 -14.67
N ALA A 379 -0.82 -8.37 -14.37
CA ALA A 379 -2.20 -8.40 -14.85
C ALA A 379 -2.27 -8.30 -16.39
N GLU A 380 -1.42 -7.47 -16.99
CA GLU A 380 -1.26 -7.40 -18.45
C GLU A 380 -0.81 -8.75 -19.04
N TYR A 381 0.19 -9.34 -18.43
CA TYR A 381 0.71 -10.64 -18.90
C TYR A 381 -0.33 -11.76 -18.74
N LEU A 382 -1.04 -11.84 -17.61
CA LEU A 382 -2.11 -12.82 -17.40
C LEU A 382 -3.25 -12.64 -18.40
N MET A 383 -3.65 -11.40 -18.69
CA MET A 383 -4.67 -11.12 -19.70
C MET A 383 -4.26 -11.61 -21.09
N GLU A 384 -3.01 -11.39 -21.49
CA GLU A 384 -2.50 -11.79 -22.81
C GLU A 384 -2.35 -13.29 -22.98
N VAL A 385 -2.02 -14.03 -21.91
CA VAL A 385 -1.87 -15.51 -21.97
C VAL A 385 -3.17 -16.25 -21.66
N SER A 386 -4.22 -15.56 -21.26
CA SER A 386 -5.54 -16.13 -21.02
C SER A 386 -6.28 -16.37 -22.33
N ASP A 387 -7.11 -17.41 -22.38
CA ASP A 387 -7.98 -17.70 -23.51
C ASP A 387 -8.88 -16.48 -23.85
N GLY A 388 -8.87 -16.08 -25.13
CA GLY A 388 -9.60 -14.93 -25.63
C GLY A 388 -8.92 -13.57 -25.34
N GLY A 389 -7.80 -13.52 -24.63
CA GLY A 389 -7.09 -12.30 -24.30
C GLY A 389 -8.02 -11.26 -23.67
N GLY A 390 -7.88 -9.99 -24.09
CA GLY A 390 -8.75 -8.89 -23.63
C GLY A 390 -10.13 -8.82 -24.28
N LEU A 391 -10.50 -9.78 -25.14
CA LEU A 391 -11.76 -9.77 -25.90
C LEU A 391 -12.92 -10.43 -25.17
N VAL A 392 -12.65 -11.18 -24.11
CA VAL A 392 -13.64 -11.92 -23.34
C VAL A 392 -13.59 -11.48 -21.89
N GLU A 393 -14.73 -11.15 -21.30
CA GLU A 393 -14.81 -10.83 -19.87
C GLU A 393 -14.45 -12.06 -19.03
N ASN A 394 -13.37 -11.95 -18.26
CA ASN A 394 -12.88 -12.96 -17.34
C ASN A 394 -12.11 -12.31 -16.18
N ARG A 395 -11.64 -13.14 -15.25
CA ARG A 395 -10.89 -12.66 -14.09
C ARG A 395 -9.61 -11.91 -14.48
N ALA A 396 -8.91 -12.30 -15.52
CA ALA A 396 -7.68 -11.64 -15.94
C ALA A 396 -7.95 -10.22 -16.49
N VAL A 397 -9.04 -10.02 -17.25
CA VAL A 397 -9.48 -8.71 -17.71
C VAL A 397 -9.93 -7.83 -16.55
N TYR A 398 -10.68 -8.39 -15.61
CA TYR A 398 -11.04 -7.67 -14.40
C TYR A 398 -9.80 -7.18 -13.63
N ASP A 399 -8.83 -8.05 -13.36
CA ASP A 399 -7.61 -7.70 -12.63
C ASP A 399 -6.75 -6.69 -13.42
N PHE A 400 -6.70 -6.80 -14.75
CA PHE A 400 -6.06 -5.83 -15.62
C PHE A 400 -6.66 -4.42 -15.43
N LEU A 401 -7.97 -4.30 -15.49
CA LEU A 401 -8.67 -3.03 -15.29
C LEU A 401 -8.52 -2.53 -13.84
N ASN A 402 -8.76 -3.39 -12.86
CA ASN A 402 -8.71 -3.04 -11.45
C ASN A 402 -7.34 -2.50 -11.01
N THR A 403 -6.24 -3.08 -11.53
CA THR A 403 -4.89 -2.64 -11.17
C THR A 403 -4.54 -1.23 -11.67
N ARG A 404 -5.32 -0.64 -12.58
CA ARG A 404 -5.07 0.75 -13.07
C ARG A 404 -5.21 1.79 -11.98
N CYS A 405 -6.08 1.57 -11.00
CA CYS A 405 -6.24 2.51 -9.87
C CYS A 405 -5.01 2.60 -8.97
N LEU A 406 -4.13 1.59 -8.95
CA LEU A 406 -3.00 1.49 -8.02
C LEU A 406 -1.93 2.57 -8.21
N THR A 407 -1.80 3.14 -9.42
CA THR A 407 -0.90 4.28 -9.70
C THR A 407 -1.52 5.62 -9.29
N ILE A 408 -2.78 5.63 -8.86
CA ILE A 408 -3.56 6.82 -8.52
C ILE A 408 -3.86 6.83 -7.02
N ALA A 409 -4.46 5.76 -6.51
CA ALA A 409 -4.89 5.64 -5.11
C ALA A 409 -3.72 5.58 -4.12
N GLY A 410 -3.93 6.10 -2.90
CA GLY A 410 -2.91 6.11 -1.84
C GLY A 410 -1.65 6.91 -2.18
N GLY A 411 -1.79 7.97 -2.98
CA GLY A 411 -0.72 8.81 -3.53
C GLY A 411 -0.31 8.35 -4.94
N THR A 412 -0.39 9.30 -5.87
CA THR A 412 -0.04 9.03 -7.29
C THR A 412 1.42 8.62 -7.45
N GLU A 413 1.73 7.90 -8.53
CA GLU A 413 3.11 7.52 -8.87
C GLU A 413 4.04 8.74 -8.84
N GLN A 414 3.60 9.90 -9.36
CA GLN A 414 4.38 11.13 -9.39
C GLN A 414 4.69 11.66 -7.99
N ILE A 415 3.71 11.65 -7.08
CA ILE A 415 3.92 12.05 -5.68
C ILE A 415 4.92 11.11 -4.99
N LEU A 416 4.81 9.80 -5.23
CA LEU A 416 5.74 8.82 -4.64
C LEU A 416 7.17 8.97 -5.19
N LEU A 417 7.31 9.28 -6.49
CA LEU A 417 8.61 9.59 -7.10
C LEU A 417 9.22 10.86 -6.49
N THR A 418 8.42 11.92 -6.30
CA THR A 418 8.85 13.16 -5.63
C THR A 418 9.32 12.88 -4.21
N VAL A 419 8.56 12.12 -3.43
CA VAL A 419 8.95 11.72 -2.05
C VAL A 419 10.27 10.94 -2.05
N ALA A 420 10.44 10.00 -2.98
CA ALA A 420 11.69 9.25 -3.11
C ALA A 420 12.86 10.16 -3.51
N ALA A 421 12.67 11.06 -4.47
CA ALA A 421 13.67 12.01 -4.93
C ALA A 421 14.15 12.93 -3.81
N GLU A 422 13.21 13.56 -3.09
CA GLU A 422 13.54 14.50 -2.02
C GLU A 422 14.14 13.80 -0.78
N ARG A 423 13.52 12.70 -0.32
CA ARG A 423 13.87 12.10 0.97
C ARG A 423 14.93 11.01 0.93
N LEU A 424 15.08 10.30 -0.19
CA LEU A 424 16.10 9.25 -0.35
C LEU A 424 17.32 9.76 -1.12
N LEU A 425 17.10 10.58 -2.15
CA LEU A 425 18.21 11.07 -2.99
C LEU A 425 18.66 12.48 -2.59
N GLY A 426 17.94 13.17 -1.71
CA GLY A 426 18.29 14.54 -1.27
C GLY A 426 18.20 15.58 -2.39
N LEU A 427 17.39 15.33 -3.41
CA LEU A 427 17.19 16.30 -4.49
C LEU A 427 16.42 17.52 -3.99
N PRO A 428 16.70 18.71 -4.54
CA PRO A 428 15.98 19.94 -4.16
C PRO A 428 14.50 19.85 -4.58
N ARG A 429 13.68 20.60 -3.84
CA ARG A 429 12.25 20.79 -4.14
C ARG A 429 12.03 21.69 -5.33
#